data_779511a9c91b7f9e843ee0e68e0b200a
#
_entry.id   779511a9c91b7f9e843ee0e68e0b200a
#
_cell.length_a   1.000
_cell.length_b   1.000
_cell.length_c   1.000
_cell.angle_alpha   90.00
_cell.angle_beta   90.00
_cell.angle_gamma   90.00
#
_symmetry.space_group_name_H-M   'P 1'
#
loop_
_entity.id
_entity.type
_entity.pdbx_description
1 polymer ?
#
loop_
_entity_poly.entity_id
_entity_poly.type
_entity_poly.pdbx_seq_one_letter_code
_entity_poly.pdbx_strand_id
1 'polypeptide(L)'
;MSEQPDATALATFGFELGVLKRVRRSGWWHAGVRDPESVAEHTMRTSQLAALIAVEEGADPARAAFLALWHDSQETRTGDLPHTVKGYLAKPEPRQITADQTANLPSNSQELVRTAVDEYEARETNEARCAADADKLEMLLQAIEYRDIGVHRVDGWINSALKGLTTETARRIAEAATTISPLAWRDR
;
A
#
# COMPACT_ATOMS: atom_id res chain seq x y z
N MET A 1 35.65 -16.02 -3.56
CA MET A 1 34.74 -16.59 -2.55
C MET A 1 33.64 -15.53 -2.38
N SER A 2 32.41 -15.80 -2.80
CA SER A 2 31.30 -14.88 -2.50
C SER A 2 31.06 -14.94 -1.00
N GLU A 3 31.20 -13.81 -0.31
CA GLU A 3 30.76 -13.67 1.07
C GLU A 3 29.31 -14.12 1.17
N GLN A 4 29.01 -15.06 2.08
CA GLN A 4 27.63 -15.41 2.34
C GLN A 4 26.90 -14.18 2.89
N PRO A 5 25.63 -13.93 2.46
CA PRO A 5 24.85 -12.83 2.99
C PRO A 5 24.81 -12.87 4.52
N ASP A 6 24.90 -11.71 5.17
CA ASP A 6 24.74 -11.63 6.63
C ASP A 6 23.30 -12.01 7.02
N ALA A 7 23.15 -13.28 7.42
CA ALA A 7 21.85 -13.82 7.81
C ALA A 7 21.26 -13.09 9.02
N THR A 8 22.09 -12.52 9.89
CA THR A 8 21.64 -11.75 11.06
C THR A 8 20.97 -10.45 10.62
N ALA A 9 21.58 -9.74 9.67
CA ALA A 9 21.01 -8.51 9.12
C ALA A 9 19.66 -8.78 8.43
N LEU A 10 19.59 -9.83 7.61
CA LEU A 10 18.33 -10.24 6.94
C LEU A 10 17.24 -10.63 7.94
N ALA A 11 17.60 -11.40 9.00
CA ALA A 11 16.64 -11.77 10.04
C ALA A 11 16.13 -10.55 10.82
N THR A 12 17.03 -9.62 11.16
CA THR A 12 16.69 -8.37 11.84
C THR A 12 15.70 -7.54 11.02
N PHE A 13 15.98 -7.38 9.73
CA PHE A 13 15.05 -6.69 8.82
C PHE A 13 13.72 -7.43 8.68
N GLY A 14 13.73 -8.76 8.62
CA GLY A 14 12.52 -9.58 8.61
C GLY A 14 11.65 -9.36 9.87
N PHE A 15 12.26 -9.21 11.06
CA PHE A 15 11.54 -8.85 12.28
C PHE A 15 10.98 -7.42 12.21
N GLU A 16 11.74 -6.46 11.65
CA GLU A 16 11.26 -5.09 11.45
C GLU A 16 10.02 -5.09 10.53
N LEU A 17 10.07 -5.77 9.38
CA LEU A 17 8.91 -5.89 8.48
C LEU A 17 7.69 -6.49 9.18
N GLY A 18 7.88 -7.41 10.12
CA GLY A 18 6.81 -7.98 10.93
C GLY A 18 6.05 -6.96 11.80
N VAL A 19 6.59 -5.75 11.99
CA VAL A 19 5.91 -4.66 12.72
C VAL A 19 4.65 -4.21 11.99
N LEU A 20 4.64 -4.25 10.63
CA LEU A 20 3.48 -3.86 9.81
C LEU A 20 2.19 -4.64 10.16
N LYS A 21 2.32 -5.86 10.70
CA LYS A 21 1.17 -6.63 11.19
C LYS A 21 0.47 -5.99 12.40
N ARG A 22 1.13 -5.06 13.08
CA ARG A 22 0.63 -4.37 14.28
C ARG A 22 0.37 -2.88 14.05
N VAL A 23 0.94 -2.30 13.01
CA VAL A 23 0.65 -0.92 12.59
C VAL A 23 -0.74 -0.90 11.99
N ARG A 24 -1.64 -0.11 12.58
CA ARG A 24 -3.02 0.03 12.12
C ARG A 24 -3.14 1.20 11.16
N ARG A 25 -4.00 1.08 10.14
CA ARG A 25 -4.37 2.16 9.22
C ARG A 25 -5.15 3.23 10.00
N SER A 26 -4.41 4.19 10.56
CA SER A 26 -4.87 5.15 11.58
C SER A 26 -5.97 6.09 11.08
N GLY A 27 -6.04 6.31 9.77
CA GLY A 27 -7.10 7.10 9.15
C GLY A 27 -8.52 6.61 9.50
N TRP A 28 -8.71 5.31 9.66
CA TRP A 28 -10.02 4.71 9.95
C TRP A 28 -10.53 5.01 11.37
N TRP A 29 -9.66 5.38 12.31
CA TRP A 29 -10.12 5.85 13.63
C TRP A 29 -11.00 7.10 13.55
N HIS A 30 -10.74 7.98 12.56
CA HIS A 30 -11.59 9.16 12.32
C HIS A 30 -13.00 8.78 11.82
N ALA A 31 -13.14 7.63 11.17
CA ALA A 31 -14.43 7.08 10.79
C ALA A 31 -15.12 6.35 11.95
N GLY A 32 -14.41 6.09 13.06
CA GLY A 32 -14.92 5.38 14.24
C GLY A 32 -14.65 3.88 14.23
N VAL A 33 -13.84 3.37 13.33
CA VAL A 33 -13.39 1.97 13.32
C VAL A 33 -12.41 1.78 14.46
N ARG A 34 -12.74 0.91 15.44
CA ARG A 34 -11.92 0.72 16.64
C ARG A 34 -10.68 -0.13 16.41
N ASP A 35 -10.83 -1.17 15.62
CA ASP A 35 -9.75 -2.10 15.24
C ASP A 35 -9.69 -2.17 13.70
N PRO A 36 -9.05 -1.18 13.06
CA PRO A 36 -8.94 -1.15 11.61
C PRO A 36 -7.93 -2.19 11.12
N GLU A 37 -7.95 -2.44 9.82
CA GLU A 37 -6.94 -3.25 9.16
C GLU A 37 -5.52 -2.81 9.52
N SER A 38 -4.59 -3.75 9.49
CA SER A 38 -3.15 -3.45 9.59
C SER A 38 -2.61 -2.99 8.24
N VAL A 39 -1.46 -2.30 8.27
CA VAL A 39 -0.70 -1.97 7.05
C VAL A 39 -0.32 -3.23 6.27
N ALA A 40 -0.02 -4.34 6.95
CA ALA A 40 0.28 -5.60 6.27
C ALA A 40 -0.93 -6.17 5.51
N GLU A 41 -2.14 -6.10 6.06
CA GLU A 41 -3.38 -6.54 5.40
C GLU A 41 -3.69 -5.67 4.18
N HIS A 42 -3.62 -4.35 4.35
CA HIS A 42 -3.70 -3.38 3.26
C HIS A 42 -2.70 -3.67 2.14
N THR A 43 -1.42 -3.78 2.47
CA THR A 43 -0.34 -4.00 1.50
C THR A 43 -0.53 -5.31 0.71
N MET A 44 -1.02 -6.37 1.35
CA MET A 44 -1.31 -7.64 0.67
C MET A 44 -2.35 -7.45 -0.43
N ARG A 45 -3.50 -6.87 -0.13
CA ARG A 45 -4.58 -6.65 -1.12
C ARG A 45 -4.18 -5.62 -2.16
N THR A 46 -3.46 -4.57 -1.78
CA THR A 46 -2.88 -3.59 -2.70
C THR A 46 -1.98 -4.26 -3.74
N SER A 47 -1.08 -5.17 -3.32
CA SER A 47 -0.20 -5.87 -4.25
C SER A 47 -0.96 -6.75 -5.24
N GLN A 48 -2.01 -7.42 -4.80
CA GLN A 48 -2.88 -8.23 -5.67
C GLN A 48 -3.63 -7.34 -6.68
N LEU A 49 -4.20 -6.23 -6.24
CA LEU A 49 -4.89 -5.28 -7.11
C LEU A 49 -3.94 -4.64 -8.12
N ALA A 50 -2.70 -4.31 -7.70
CA ALA A 50 -1.68 -3.75 -8.59
C ALA A 50 -1.37 -4.70 -9.76
N ALA A 51 -1.23 -6.00 -9.49
CA ALA A 51 -1.04 -7.00 -10.53
C ALA A 51 -2.23 -7.06 -11.51
N LEU A 52 -3.46 -7.07 -10.98
CA LEU A 52 -4.67 -7.13 -11.82
C LEU A 52 -4.82 -5.89 -12.69
N ILE A 53 -4.60 -4.70 -12.12
CA ILE A 53 -4.63 -3.44 -12.88
C ILE A 53 -3.55 -3.46 -13.97
N ALA A 54 -2.32 -3.87 -13.64
CA ALA A 54 -1.19 -3.87 -14.57
C ALA A 54 -1.44 -4.77 -15.78
N VAL A 55 -2.05 -5.95 -15.62
CA VAL A 55 -2.41 -6.84 -16.72
C VAL A 55 -3.33 -6.13 -17.72
N GLU A 56 -4.36 -5.44 -17.23
CA GLU A 56 -5.34 -4.75 -18.07
C GLU A 56 -4.79 -3.45 -18.70
N GLU A 57 -3.79 -2.82 -18.07
CA GLU A 57 -3.09 -1.63 -18.56
C GLU A 57 -1.89 -1.99 -19.46
N GLY A 58 -1.60 -3.28 -19.70
CA GLY A 58 -0.47 -3.72 -20.51
C GLY A 58 0.90 -3.47 -19.88
N ALA A 59 0.97 -3.37 -18.55
CA ALA A 59 2.20 -3.24 -17.76
C ALA A 59 2.63 -4.59 -17.16
N ASP A 60 3.83 -4.65 -16.57
CA ASP A 60 4.33 -5.86 -15.91
C ASP A 60 3.62 -6.09 -14.55
N PRO A 61 2.77 -7.13 -14.43
CA PRO A 61 2.02 -7.39 -13.20
C PRO A 61 2.92 -7.79 -12.03
N ALA A 62 4.03 -8.49 -12.30
CA ALA A 62 4.95 -8.89 -11.24
C ALA A 62 5.67 -7.67 -10.67
N ARG A 63 6.09 -6.74 -11.54
CA ARG A 63 6.73 -5.48 -11.11
C ARG A 63 5.74 -4.60 -10.35
N ALA A 64 4.54 -4.39 -10.86
CA ALA A 64 3.52 -3.58 -10.19
C ALA A 64 3.18 -4.12 -8.79
N ALA A 65 2.95 -5.43 -8.65
CA ALA A 65 2.74 -6.07 -7.35
C ALA A 65 3.95 -5.90 -6.41
N PHE A 66 5.16 -6.02 -6.95
CA PHE A 66 6.38 -5.86 -6.17
C PHE A 66 6.55 -4.43 -5.65
N LEU A 67 6.27 -3.42 -6.45
CA LEU A 67 6.28 -2.02 -6.02
C LEU A 67 5.26 -1.78 -4.90
N ALA A 68 4.04 -2.27 -5.10
CA ALA A 68 2.97 -2.19 -4.10
C ALA A 68 3.33 -2.92 -2.79
N LEU A 69 4.12 -4.01 -2.84
CA LEU A 69 4.56 -4.74 -1.65
C LEU A 69 5.47 -3.89 -0.74
N TRP A 70 6.28 -3.00 -1.33
CA TRP A 70 7.27 -2.21 -0.59
C TRP A 70 6.82 -0.77 -0.27
N HIS A 71 5.69 -0.32 -0.81
CA HIS A 71 5.28 1.09 -0.79
C HIS A 71 5.14 1.69 0.61
N ASP A 72 4.69 0.91 1.61
CA ASP A 72 4.47 1.33 2.99
C ASP A 72 5.44 0.62 3.98
N SER A 73 6.53 0.01 3.50
CA SER A 73 7.49 -0.69 4.37
C SER A 73 8.13 0.21 5.42
N GLN A 74 8.31 1.48 5.14
CA GLN A 74 8.84 2.50 6.06
C GLN A 74 7.91 2.82 7.24
N GLU A 75 6.65 2.46 7.17
CA GLU A 75 5.68 2.64 8.26
C GLU A 75 5.96 1.76 9.49
N THR A 76 6.86 0.79 9.37
CA THR A 76 7.40 0.11 10.55
C THR A 76 8.02 1.08 11.55
N ARG A 77 8.58 2.21 11.08
CA ARG A 77 9.27 3.24 11.88
C ARG A 77 8.42 4.47 12.17
N THR A 78 7.54 4.84 11.25
CA THR A 78 6.73 6.07 11.37
C THR A 78 5.32 5.81 11.88
N GLY A 79 4.84 4.58 11.78
CA GLY A 79 3.42 4.29 11.84
C GLY A 79 2.69 4.83 10.60
N ASP A 80 1.44 4.42 10.41
CA ASP A 80 0.55 5.00 9.40
C ASP A 80 0.14 6.42 9.86
N LEU A 81 0.55 7.43 9.09
CA LEU A 81 0.27 8.83 9.40
C LEU A 81 -0.99 9.31 8.67
N PRO A 82 -2.09 9.59 9.37
CA PRO A 82 -3.33 10.02 8.74
C PRO A 82 -3.14 11.37 8.05
N HIS A 83 -3.92 11.62 7.00
CA HIS A 83 -3.85 12.86 6.22
C HIS A 83 -3.93 14.14 7.07
N THR A 84 -4.64 14.09 8.20
CA THR A 84 -4.81 15.22 9.14
C THR A 84 -3.50 15.69 9.76
N VAL A 85 -2.47 14.84 9.81
CA VAL A 85 -1.14 15.16 10.36
C VAL A 85 -0.36 16.12 9.44
N LYS A 86 -0.66 16.14 8.14
CA LYS A 86 0.09 16.93 7.13
C LYS A 86 0.19 18.43 7.42
N GLY A 87 -0.76 18.97 8.18
CA GLY A 87 -0.73 20.39 8.58
C GLY A 87 0.19 20.70 9.77
N TYR A 88 0.69 19.68 10.46
CA TYR A 88 1.42 19.83 11.72
C TYR A 88 2.83 19.26 11.70
N LEU A 89 3.08 18.24 10.89
CA LEU A 89 4.38 17.56 10.78
C LEU A 89 4.86 17.57 9.33
N ALA A 90 6.17 17.79 9.15
CA ALA A 90 6.81 17.50 7.87
C ALA A 90 6.65 16.00 7.56
N LYS A 91 6.24 15.67 6.32
CA LYS A 91 6.16 14.28 5.90
C LYS A 91 7.58 13.69 5.93
N PRO A 92 7.81 12.58 6.65
CA PRO A 92 9.07 11.88 6.54
C PRO A 92 9.30 11.45 5.09
N GLU A 93 10.54 11.56 4.61
CA GLU A 93 10.90 11.12 3.26
C GLU A 93 10.99 9.58 3.21
N PRO A 94 10.13 8.88 2.46
CA PRO A 94 10.12 7.42 2.40
C PRO A 94 11.48 6.86 1.98
N ARG A 95 12.14 7.50 1.04
CA ARG A 95 13.47 7.10 0.54
C ARG A 95 14.53 7.14 1.64
N GLN A 96 14.53 8.19 2.48
CA GLN A 96 15.48 8.31 3.59
C GLN A 96 15.25 7.19 4.62
N ILE A 97 13.99 6.96 5.00
CA ILE A 97 13.66 5.91 5.97
C ILE A 97 14.05 4.53 5.41
N THR A 98 13.75 4.27 4.14
CA THR A 98 14.14 3.01 3.48
C THR A 98 15.66 2.85 3.42
N ALA A 99 16.41 3.92 3.18
CA ALA A 99 17.87 3.89 3.23
C ALA A 99 18.39 3.48 4.62
N ASP A 100 17.79 4.04 5.68
CA ASP A 100 18.13 3.73 7.06
C ASP A 100 17.71 2.31 7.47
N GLN A 101 16.53 1.84 7.03
CA GLN A 101 16.05 0.47 7.28
C GLN A 101 16.97 -0.58 6.67
N THR A 102 17.49 -0.31 5.48
CA THR A 102 18.27 -1.26 4.69
C THR A 102 19.77 -1.12 4.88
N ALA A 103 20.25 -0.17 5.70
CA ALA A 103 21.66 0.19 5.80
C ALA A 103 22.61 -0.99 6.11
N ASN A 104 22.14 -1.97 6.89
CA ASN A 104 22.93 -3.14 7.29
C ASN A 104 22.66 -4.38 6.41
N LEU A 105 21.80 -4.30 5.41
CA LEU A 105 21.54 -5.42 4.51
C LEU A 105 22.71 -5.62 3.53
N PRO A 106 22.86 -6.82 2.95
CA PRO A 106 23.73 -7.03 1.79
C PRO A 106 23.37 -6.08 0.65
N SER A 107 24.37 -5.63 -0.13
CA SER A 107 24.20 -4.60 -1.17
C SER A 107 23.07 -4.90 -2.15
N ASN A 108 22.95 -6.14 -2.64
CA ASN A 108 21.87 -6.52 -3.55
C ASN A 108 20.47 -6.41 -2.90
N SER A 109 20.37 -6.71 -1.60
CA SER A 109 19.11 -6.58 -0.86
C SER A 109 18.77 -5.11 -0.58
N GLN A 110 19.78 -4.27 -0.32
CA GLN A 110 19.59 -2.82 -0.22
C GLN A 110 19.03 -2.25 -1.53
N GLU A 111 19.71 -2.57 -2.64
CA GLU A 111 19.31 -2.11 -3.99
C GLU A 111 17.89 -2.54 -4.34
N LEU A 112 17.56 -3.81 -4.08
CA LEU A 112 16.23 -4.37 -4.33
C LEU A 112 15.12 -3.53 -3.70
N VAL A 113 15.24 -3.23 -2.41
CA VAL A 113 14.19 -2.51 -1.65
C VAL A 113 14.18 -1.03 -2.00
N ARG A 114 15.35 -0.39 -2.07
CA ARG A 114 15.48 1.05 -2.36
C ARG A 114 14.96 1.38 -3.75
N THR A 115 15.34 0.62 -4.77
CA THR A 115 14.85 0.85 -6.15
C THR A 115 13.35 0.64 -6.26
N ALA A 116 12.75 -0.30 -5.51
CA ALA A 116 11.31 -0.48 -5.49
C ALA A 116 10.58 0.74 -4.92
N VAL A 117 11.05 1.26 -3.77
CA VAL A 117 10.46 2.45 -3.15
C VAL A 117 10.69 3.70 -4.01
N ASP A 118 11.90 3.85 -4.59
CA ASP A 118 12.23 4.97 -5.47
C ASP A 118 11.33 5.03 -6.71
N GLU A 119 11.09 3.89 -7.35
CA GLU A 119 10.22 3.80 -8.52
C GLU A 119 8.76 4.06 -8.15
N TYR A 120 8.28 3.49 -7.02
CA TYR A 120 6.94 3.75 -6.55
C TYR A 120 6.70 5.25 -6.26
N GLU A 121 7.62 5.91 -5.57
CA GLU A 121 7.51 7.34 -5.24
C GLU A 121 7.63 8.24 -6.47
N ALA A 122 8.43 7.86 -7.48
CA ALA A 122 8.57 8.61 -8.72
C ALA A 122 7.30 8.60 -9.58
N ARG A 123 6.54 7.48 -9.60
CA ARG A 123 5.30 7.30 -10.39
C ARG A 123 5.46 7.56 -11.89
N GLU A 124 6.66 7.34 -12.41
CA GLU A 124 6.97 7.59 -13.82
C GLU A 124 6.66 6.39 -14.70
N THR A 125 6.84 5.16 -14.18
CA THR A 125 6.54 3.91 -14.91
C THR A 125 5.04 3.58 -14.87
N ASN A 126 4.56 2.78 -15.82
CA ASN A 126 3.19 2.29 -15.83
C ASN A 126 2.93 1.41 -14.59
N GLU A 127 3.90 0.60 -14.21
CA GLU A 127 3.87 -0.27 -13.04
C GLU A 127 3.70 0.54 -11.75
N ALA A 128 4.46 1.63 -11.59
CA ALA A 128 4.34 2.51 -10.43
C ALA A 128 2.98 3.23 -10.38
N ARG A 129 2.42 3.61 -11.53
CA ARG A 129 1.07 4.18 -11.61
C ARG A 129 0.01 3.15 -11.24
N CYS A 130 0.13 1.92 -11.73
CA CYS A 130 -0.78 0.83 -11.36
C CYS A 130 -0.71 0.52 -9.87
N ALA A 131 0.49 0.48 -9.28
CA ALA A 131 0.69 0.27 -7.85
C ALA A 131 0.08 1.40 -7.01
N ALA A 132 0.28 2.66 -7.41
CA ALA A 132 -0.28 3.82 -6.71
C ALA A 132 -1.82 3.93 -6.83
N ASP A 133 -2.39 3.47 -7.92
CA ASP A 133 -3.83 3.40 -8.07
C ASP A 133 -4.42 2.21 -7.30
N ALA A 134 -3.69 1.09 -7.20
CA ALA A 134 -4.08 -0.04 -6.38
C ALA A 134 -4.17 0.32 -4.88
N ASP A 135 -3.23 1.13 -4.35
CA ASP A 135 -3.28 1.67 -2.99
C ASP A 135 -4.58 2.45 -2.72
N LYS A 136 -4.93 3.38 -3.63
CA LYS A 136 -6.18 4.15 -3.52
C LYS A 136 -7.43 3.30 -3.71
N LEU A 137 -7.37 2.33 -4.63
CA LEU A 137 -8.48 1.42 -4.88
C LEU A 137 -8.72 0.50 -3.70
N GLU A 138 -7.66 0.00 -3.07
CA GLU A 138 -7.75 -0.80 -1.86
C GLU A 138 -8.44 -0.03 -0.73
N MET A 139 -8.02 1.21 -0.48
CA MET A 139 -8.67 2.09 0.50
C MET A 139 -10.16 2.32 0.17
N LEU A 140 -10.54 2.46 -1.10
CA LEU A 140 -11.93 2.59 -1.53
C LEU A 140 -12.74 1.33 -1.22
N LEU A 141 -12.21 0.16 -1.55
CA LEU A 141 -12.86 -1.12 -1.27
C LEU A 141 -13.05 -1.32 0.23
N GLN A 142 -12.02 -1.04 1.03
CA GLN A 142 -12.10 -1.11 2.49
C GLN A 142 -13.13 -0.14 3.06
N ALA A 143 -13.23 1.08 2.51
CA ALA A 143 -14.26 2.03 2.90
C ALA A 143 -15.68 1.50 2.62
N ILE A 144 -15.89 0.86 1.47
CA ILE A 144 -17.18 0.24 1.12
C ILE A 144 -17.49 -0.93 2.05
N GLU A 145 -16.51 -1.78 2.37
CA GLU A 145 -16.65 -2.89 3.32
C GLU A 145 -17.03 -2.36 4.71
N TYR A 146 -16.36 -1.32 5.20
CA TYR A 146 -16.73 -0.68 6.46
C TYR A 146 -18.13 -0.06 6.43
N ARG A 147 -18.53 0.55 5.31
CA ARG A 147 -19.89 1.08 5.14
C ARG A 147 -20.94 -0.03 5.22
N ASP A 148 -20.69 -1.17 4.59
CA ASP A 148 -21.57 -2.33 4.58
C ASP A 148 -21.85 -2.89 5.98
N ILE A 149 -20.86 -2.82 6.87
CA ILE A 149 -21.01 -3.23 8.29
C ILE A 149 -21.44 -2.09 9.22
N GLY A 150 -21.89 -0.94 8.69
CA GLY A 150 -22.51 0.15 9.44
C GLY A 150 -21.61 1.32 9.82
N VAL A 151 -20.41 1.44 9.27
CA VAL A 151 -19.56 2.62 9.44
C VAL A 151 -19.93 3.69 8.41
N HIS A 152 -20.75 4.67 8.79
CA HIS A 152 -21.35 5.63 7.83
C HIS A 152 -20.44 6.82 7.44
N ARG A 153 -19.28 7.02 8.10
CA ARG A 153 -18.43 8.21 7.88
C ARG A 153 -17.26 7.95 6.92
N VAL A 154 -17.48 7.20 5.85
CA VAL A 154 -16.43 6.78 4.91
C VAL A 154 -16.53 7.41 3.52
N ASP A 155 -17.59 8.15 3.22
CA ASP A 155 -17.82 8.73 1.89
C ASP A 155 -16.69 9.67 1.44
N GLY A 156 -16.02 10.34 2.39
CA GLY A 156 -14.86 11.19 2.11
C GLY A 156 -13.69 10.41 1.50
N TRP A 157 -13.41 9.19 2.01
CA TRP A 157 -12.37 8.32 1.49
C TRP A 157 -12.73 7.79 0.10
N ILE A 158 -13.99 7.32 -0.08
CA ILE A 158 -14.49 6.85 -1.37
C ILE A 158 -14.36 7.94 -2.43
N ASN A 159 -14.85 9.14 -2.15
CA ASN A 159 -14.79 10.27 -3.08
C ASN A 159 -13.36 10.74 -3.37
N SER A 160 -12.47 10.69 -2.38
CA SER A 160 -11.05 11.03 -2.56
C SER A 160 -10.35 10.02 -3.46
N ALA A 161 -10.59 8.73 -3.25
CA ALA A 161 -10.03 7.67 -4.08
C ALA A 161 -10.49 7.81 -5.54
N LEU A 162 -11.80 7.92 -5.79
CA LEU A 162 -12.37 8.10 -7.13
C LEU A 162 -11.72 9.25 -7.90
N LYS A 163 -11.45 10.38 -7.23
CA LYS A 163 -10.80 11.55 -7.84
C LYS A 163 -9.30 11.34 -8.09
N GLY A 164 -8.66 10.49 -7.30
CA GLY A 164 -7.21 10.31 -7.32
C GLY A 164 -6.73 9.22 -8.27
N LEU A 165 -7.61 8.38 -8.83
CA LEU A 165 -7.24 7.31 -9.76
C LEU A 165 -6.83 7.87 -11.12
N THR A 166 -5.78 7.30 -11.70
CA THR A 166 -5.16 7.78 -12.95
C THR A 166 -5.31 6.79 -14.11
N THR A 167 -5.31 5.48 -13.82
CA THR A 167 -5.48 4.42 -14.83
C THR A 167 -6.94 4.19 -15.14
N GLU A 168 -7.24 3.80 -16.38
CA GLU A 168 -8.61 3.52 -16.82
C GLU A 168 -9.20 2.32 -16.08
N THR A 169 -8.40 1.27 -15.94
CA THR A 169 -8.80 0.03 -15.27
C THR A 169 -9.18 0.27 -13.81
N ALA A 170 -8.36 1.02 -13.05
CA ALA A 170 -8.66 1.31 -11.65
C ALA A 170 -9.95 2.13 -11.50
N ARG A 171 -10.21 3.11 -12.40
CA ARG A 171 -11.46 3.88 -12.40
C ARG A 171 -12.66 2.98 -12.62
N ARG A 172 -12.62 2.10 -13.62
CA ARG A 172 -13.70 1.16 -13.92
C ARG A 172 -14.00 0.20 -12.78
N ILE A 173 -12.93 -0.31 -12.12
CA ILE A 173 -13.09 -1.17 -10.94
C ILE A 173 -13.74 -0.39 -9.80
N ALA A 174 -13.29 0.83 -9.54
CA ALA A 174 -13.82 1.68 -8.47
C ALA A 174 -15.30 2.03 -8.70
N GLU A 175 -15.69 2.40 -9.92
CA GLU A 175 -17.07 2.65 -10.29
C GLU A 175 -17.94 1.40 -10.07
N ALA A 176 -17.50 0.24 -10.54
CA ALA A 176 -18.22 -1.02 -10.34
C ALA A 176 -18.37 -1.33 -8.84
N ALA A 177 -17.31 -1.15 -8.04
CA ALA A 177 -17.34 -1.41 -6.61
C ALA A 177 -18.39 -0.56 -5.86
N THR A 178 -18.66 0.66 -6.32
CA THR A 178 -19.70 1.50 -5.68
C THR A 178 -21.13 1.00 -5.90
N THR A 179 -21.34 0.09 -6.85
CA THR A 179 -22.67 -0.40 -7.27
C THR A 179 -22.96 -1.83 -6.87
N ILE A 180 -21.96 -2.59 -6.45
CA ILE A 180 -22.12 -4.00 -6.05
C ILE A 180 -21.98 -4.17 -4.53
N SER A 181 -22.56 -5.25 -3.99
CA SER A 181 -22.33 -5.64 -2.60
C SER A 181 -20.91 -6.22 -2.45
N PRO A 182 -20.19 -5.94 -1.34
CA PRO A 182 -18.93 -6.60 -1.01
C PRO A 182 -19.05 -8.13 -0.94
N LEU A 183 -20.25 -8.66 -0.75
CA LEU A 183 -20.53 -10.10 -0.68
C LEU A 183 -21.01 -10.70 -1.99
N ALA A 184 -21.11 -9.93 -3.09
CA ALA A 184 -21.62 -10.41 -4.40
C ALA A 184 -20.86 -11.64 -4.95
N TRP A 185 -19.62 -11.87 -4.55
CA TRP A 185 -18.83 -13.05 -4.94
C TRP A 185 -19.35 -14.35 -4.35
N ARG A 186 -20.11 -14.30 -3.25
CA ARG A 186 -20.68 -15.50 -2.58
C ARG A 186 -21.93 -16.05 -3.31
N ASP A 187 -22.61 -15.20 -4.06
CA ASP A 187 -23.91 -15.51 -4.65
C ASP A 187 -23.82 -15.96 -6.12
N ARG A 188 -22.60 -16.37 -6.55
CA ARG A 188 -22.31 -16.85 -7.93
C ARG A 188 -22.27 -18.35 -8.01
#